data_26bbf3f71d7779370cfa4733ce394a91
#
_entry.id   26bbf3f71d7779370cfa4733ce394a91
#
_cell.length_a   1.000
_cell.length_b   1.000
_cell.length_c   1.000
_cell.angle_alpha   90.00
_cell.angle_beta   90.00
_cell.angle_gamma   90.00
#
_symmetry.space_group_name_H-M   'P 1'
#
loop_
_entity.id
_entity.type
_entity.pdbx_description
1 polymer ?
#
loop_
_entity_poly.entity_id
_entity_poly.type
_entity_poly.pdbx_seq_one_letter_code
_entity_poly.pdbx_strand_id
1 'polypeptide(L)'
;MISIGRKVFEEVDRPTQSNIISEDAITKTVERESSWTGEINGINPFPSGKATGSGISLIHSNGISISNWQGIFNTNSGEQISFKGRDMNKNGKFVVLRTYFTDSPKLSWMDGLVCLVDGHFDSQDKSFKCEGYELM
;
A
#
# COMPACT_ATOMS: atom_id res chain seq x y z
N MET A 1 -5.65 20.91 10.32
CA MET A 1 -4.65 19.93 10.79
C MET A 1 -5.15 18.51 10.52
N ILE A 2 -4.27 17.66 10.03
CA ILE A 2 -4.59 16.24 9.81
C ILE A 2 -4.48 15.51 11.13
N SER A 3 -5.47 14.68 11.44
CA SER A 3 -5.44 13.82 12.61
C SER A 3 -5.45 12.36 12.19
N ILE A 4 -4.69 11.55 12.91
CA ILE A 4 -4.66 10.09 12.71
C ILE A 4 -5.60 9.48 13.73
N GLY A 5 -6.54 8.68 13.24
CA GLY A 5 -7.50 7.99 14.07
C GLY A 5 -7.01 6.63 14.55
N ARG A 6 -7.94 5.71 14.73
CA ARG A 6 -7.64 4.37 15.23
C ARG A 6 -6.92 3.51 14.18
N LYS A 7 -6.17 2.53 14.66
CA LYS A 7 -5.64 1.46 13.84
C LYS A 7 -6.79 0.59 13.30
N VAL A 8 -6.80 0.33 12.01
CA VAL A 8 -7.88 -0.44 11.36
C VAL A 8 -7.42 -1.76 10.77
N PHE A 9 -6.13 -1.91 10.47
CA PHE A 9 -5.62 -3.20 9.96
C PHE A 9 -4.11 -3.33 10.16
N GLU A 10 -3.65 -4.58 10.05
CA GLU A 10 -2.25 -4.94 9.84
C GLU A 10 -2.14 -5.64 8.49
N GLU A 11 -1.03 -5.45 7.79
CA GLU A 11 -0.85 -6.00 6.46
C GLU A 11 0.60 -6.45 6.26
N VAL A 12 0.74 -7.59 5.56
CA VAL A 12 2.04 -8.10 5.13
C VAL A 12 2.01 -8.26 3.62
N ASP A 13 2.89 -7.54 2.93
CA ASP A 13 2.98 -7.55 1.47
C ASP A 13 4.25 -8.24 1.02
N ARG A 14 4.14 -9.06 -0.02
CA ARG A 14 5.28 -9.76 -0.61
C ARG A 14 5.42 -9.38 -2.08
N PRO A 15 6.60 -8.92 -2.50
CA PRO A 15 6.86 -8.65 -3.91
C PRO A 15 6.70 -9.92 -4.75
N THR A 16 6.07 -9.78 -5.92
CA THR A 16 5.90 -10.88 -6.86
C THR A 16 6.67 -10.67 -8.15
N GLN A 17 6.79 -9.42 -8.59
CA GLN A 17 7.49 -9.08 -9.82
C GLN A 17 8.00 -7.65 -9.75
N SER A 18 9.18 -7.42 -10.39
CA SER A 18 9.78 -6.10 -10.42
C SER A 18 10.66 -5.97 -11.65
N ASN A 19 10.45 -4.89 -12.42
CA ASN A 19 11.20 -4.59 -13.64
C ASN A 19 11.61 -3.13 -13.67
N ILE A 20 12.84 -2.87 -14.12
CA ILE A 20 13.30 -1.51 -14.38
C ILE A 20 12.68 -1.05 -15.71
N ILE A 21 12.01 0.11 -15.69
CA ILE A 21 11.43 0.73 -16.88
C ILE A 21 12.43 1.66 -17.55
N SER A 22 13.10 2.48 -16.75
CA SER A 22 14.05 3.47 -17.27
C SER A 22 15.07 3.85 -16.20
N GLU A 23 16.21 4.34 -16.65
CA GLU A 23 17.26 4.90 -15.79
C GLU A 23 17.68 6.25 -16.36
N ASP A 24 17.82 7.24 -15.49
CA ASP A 24 18.29 8.57 -15.85
C ASP A 24 19.60 8.86 -15.12
N ALA A 25 20.70 8.87 -15.87
CA ALA A 25 22.04 9.08 -15.32
C ALA A 25 22.25 10.51 -14.82
N ILE A 26 21.53 11.48 -15.37
CA ILE A 26 21.66 12.89 -14.99
C ILE A 26 20.99 13.15 -13.65
N THR A 27 19.74 12.74 -13.50
CA THR A 27 18.98 12.90 -12.26
C THR A 27 19.30 11.81 -11.24
N LYS A 28 20.00 10.75 -11.66
CA LYS A 28 20.34 9.57 -10.82
C LYS A 28 19.08 8.91 -10.26
N THR A 29 18.10 8.72 -11.12
CA THR A 29 16.83 8.08 -10.76
C THR A 29 16.61 6.81 -11.57
N VAL A 30 15.91 5.87 -10.96
CA VAL A 30 15.48 4.63 -11.60
C VAL A 30 13.96 4.54 -11.46
N GLU A 31 13.30 4.31 -12.59
CA GLU A 31 11.87 4.05 -12.62
C GLU A 31 11.64 2.54 -12.69
N ARG A 32 10.86 2.03 -11.74
CA ARG A 32 10.63 0.60 -11.59
C ARG A 32 9.14 0.31 -11.50
N GLU A 33 8.71 -0.72 -12.23
CA GLU A 33 7.37 -1.28 -12.13
C GLU A 33 7.42 -2.50 -11.22
N SER A 34 6.47 -2.61 -10.29
CA SER A 34 6.43 -3.69 -9.32
C SER A 34 5.02 -4.18 -9.08
N SER A 35 4.91 -5.47 -8.74
CA SER A 35 3.67 -6.09 -8.31
C SER A 35 3.86 -6.78 -6.98
N TRP A 36 2.80 -6.94 -6.22
CA TRP A 36 2.84 -7.55 -4.90
C TRP A 36 1.51 -8.21 -4.55
N THR A 37 1.57 -9.12 -3.58
CA THR A 37 0.40 -9.70 -2.93
C THR A 37 0.46 -9.39 -1.45
N GLY A 38 -0.70 -9.20 -0.83
CA GLY A 38 -0.77 -8.86 0.59
C GLY A 38 -1.81 -9.66 1.33
N GLU A 39 -1.56 -9.87 2.62
CA GLU A 39 -2.53 -10.39 3.56
C GLU A 39 -2.90 -9.28 4.53
N ILE A 40 -4.20 -9.03 4.65
CA ILE A 40 -4.73 -7.95 5.48
C ILE A 40 -5.51 -8.56 6.62
N ASN A 41 -5.10 -8.24 7.84
CA ASN A 41 -5.80 -8.57 9.07
C ASN A 41 -6.52 -7.32 9.56
N GLY A 42 -7.83 -7.26 9.29
CA GLY A 42 -8.65 -6.12 9.69
C GLY A 42 -8.99 -6.16 11.17
N ILE A 43 -9.13 -4.98 11.75
CA ILE A 43 -9.68 -4.79 13.09
C ILE A 43 -11.14 -4.40 12.91
N ASN A 44 -12.05 -5.24 13.39
CA ASN A 44 -13.49 -5.03 13.22
C ASN A 44 -13.88 -3.56 13.47
N PRO A 45 -14.62 -2.91 12.55
CA PRO A 45 -15.35 -3.44 11.40
C PRO A 45 -14.55 -3.56 10.08
N PHE A 46 -13.26 -3.20 10.07
CA PHE A 46 -12.45 -3.33 8.85
C PHE A 46 -12.28 -4.81 8.51
N PRO A 47 -12.59 -5.22 7.25
CA PRO A 47 -12.56 -6.64 6.89
C PRO A 47 -11.12 -7.16 6.73
N SER A 48 -10.99 -8.48 6.87
CA SER A 48 -9.76 -9.20 6.55
C SER A 48 -9.85 -9.82 5.16
N GLY A 49 -8.71 -10.08 4.54
CA GLY A 49 -8.67 -10.70 3.23
C GLY A 49 -7.31 -10.59 2.58
N LYS A 50 -7.29 -10.70 1.25
CA LYS A 50 -6.07 -10.68 0.45
C LYS A 50 -6.13 -9.58 -0.58
N ALA A 51 -4.98 -8.95 -0.80
CA ALA A 51 -4.83 -7.88 -1.78
C ALA A 51 -3.81 -8.26 -2.84
N THR A 52 -3.99 -7.73 -4.03
CA THR A 52 -2.98 -7.72 -5.08
C THR A 52 -2.83 -6.30 -5.55
N GLY A 53 -1.60 -5.88 -5.75
CA GLY A 53 -1.33 -4.54 -6.19
C GLY A 53 -0.18 -4.45 -7.16
N SER A 54 -0.12 -3.35 -7.84
CA SER A 54 0.97 -3.00 -8.74
C SER A 54 1.18 -1.49 -8.74
N GLY A 55 2.33 -1.07 -9.21
CA GLY A 55 2.60 0.35 -9.28
C GLY A 55 3.96 0.66 -9.83
N ILE A 56 4.25 1.96 -9.88
CA ILE A 56 5.48 2.51 -10.40
C ILE A 56 6.16 3.30 -9.30
N SER A 57 7.45 3.03 -9.11
CA SER A 57 8.30 3.71 -8.15
C SER A 57 9.36 4.52 -8.89
N LEU A 58 9.58 5.74 -8.45
CA LEU A 58 10.74 6.55 -8.84
C LEU A 58 11.74 6.51 -7.69
N ILE A 59 12.88 5.89 -7.95
CA ILE A 59 13.90 5.62 -6.93
C ILE A 59 15.07 6.55 -7.16
N HIS A 60 15.41 7.32 -6.13
CA HIS A 60 16.55 8.24 -6.14
C HIS A 60 17.77 7.61 -5.49
N SER A 61 18.95 8.00 -5.95
CA SER A 61 20.22 7.45 -5.45
C SER A 61 20.48 7.74 -3.96
N ASN A 62 19.75 8.71 -3.39
CA ASN A 62 19.86 9.07 -1.96
C ASN A 62 19.02 8.18 -1.03
N GLY A 63 18.42 7.11 -1.55
CA GLY A 63 17.61 6.18 -0.76
C GLY A 63 16.14 6.56 -0.60
N ILE A 64 15.71 7.63 -1.29
CA ILE A 64 14.29 8.05 -1.31
C ILE A 64 13.62 7.43 -2.52
N SER A 65 12.42 6.88 -2.35
CA SER A 65 11.56 6.53 -3.47
C SER A 65 10.15 7.06 -3.26
N ILE A 66 9.51 7.38 -4.36
CA ILE A 66 8.12 7.85 -4.40
C ILE A 66 7.37 6.93 -5.34
N SER A 67 6.24 6.38 -4.89
CA SER A 67 5.50 5.37 -5.65
C SER A 67 4.02 5.69 -5.75
N ASN A 68 3.42 5.21 -6.84
CA ASN A 68 1.98 5.19 -7.03
C ASN A 68 1.55 3.72 -7.11
N TRP A 69 0.59 3.34 -6.29
CA TRP A 69 0.08 1.98 -6.18
C TRP A 69 -1.40 1.92 -6.49
N GLN A 70 -1.82 0.79 -7.04
CA GLN A 70 -3.23 0.48 -7.24
C GLN A 70 -3.43 -1.02 -7.10
N GLY A 71 -4.63 -1.42 -6.75
CA GLY A 71 -4.90 -2.83 -6.62
C GLY A 71 -6.31 -3.14 -6.19
N ILE A 72 -6.49 -4.40 -5.84
CA ILE A 72 -7.77 -4.97 -5.45
C ILE A 72 -7.61 -5.71 -4.13
N PHE A 73 -8.52 -5.44 -3.22
CA PHE A 73 -8.66 -6.13 -1.96
C PHE A 73 -9.91 -7.01 -2.03
N ASN A 74 -9.71 -8.33 -1.92
CA ASN A 74 -10.79 -9.30 -1.83
C ASN A 74 -10.96 -9.70 -0.38
N THR A 75 -12.11 -9.38 0.20
CA THR A 75 -12.40 -9.74 1.58
C THR A 75 -12.64 -11.24 1.71
N ASN A 76 -12.47 -11.78 2.91
CA ASN A 76 -12.75 -13.20 3.17
C ASN A 76 -14.23 -13.57 2.94
N SER A 77 -15.12 -12.60 3.01
CA SER A 77 -16.56 -12.81 2.72
C SER A 77 -16.95 -12.60 1.27
N GLY A 78 -15.98 -12.31 0.39
CA GLY A 78 -16.18 -12.30 -1.07
C GLY A 78 -16.44 -10.94 -1.68
N GLU A 79 -16.41 -9.85 -0.92
CA GLU A 79 -16.53 -8.51 -1.49
C GLU A 79 -15.20 -8.07 -2.11
N GLN A 80 -15.28 -7.29 -3.16
CA GLN A 80 -14.13 -6.74 -3.85
C GLN A 80 -14.07 -5.22 -3.67
N ILE A 81 -12.90 -4.74 -3.28
CA ILE A 81 -12.66 -3.33 -3.02
C ILE A 81 -11.42 -2.94 -3.82
N SER A 82 -11.51 -1.87 -4.61
CA SER A 82 -10.33 -1.31 -5.26
C SER A 82 -9.65 -0.29 -4.36
N PHE A 83 -8.36 -0.12 -4.53
CA PHE A 83 -7.62 0.91 -3.78
C PHE A 83 -6.57 1.57 -4.65
N LYS A 84 -6.23 2.78 -4.25
CA LYS A 84 -5.10 3.55 -4.79
C LYS A 84 -4.31 4.13 -3.63
N GLY A 85 -3.00 4.21 -3.80
CA GLY A 85 -2.13 4.78 -2.77
C GLY A 85 -0.93 5.48 -3.37
N ARG A 86 -0.41 6.42 -2.59
CA ARG A 86 0.87 7.05 -2.85
C ARG A 86 1.77 6.85 -1.66
N ASP A 87 3.01 6.47 -1.92
CA ASP A 87 3.95 6.27 -0.85
C ASP A 87 5.22 7.10 -1.01
N MET A 88 5.88 7.25 0.12
CA MET A 88 7.23 7.74 0.19
C MET A 88 8.01 6.78 1.08
N ASN A 89 9.14 6.31 0.55
CA ASN A 89 10.01 5.35 1.23
C ASN A 89 11.38 5.98 1.43
N LYS A 90 11.91 5.82 2.63
CA LYS A 90 13.28 6.24 2.96
C LYS A 90 13.99 5.08 3.64
N ASN A 91 14.93 4.46 2.92
CA ASN A 91 15.76 3.38 3.45
C ASN A 91 14.95 2.24 4.09
N GLY A 92 13.86 1.82 3.42
CA GLY A 92 13.02 0.72 3.87
C GLY A 92 11.90 1.06 4.84
N LYS A 93 11.81 2.31 5.28
CA LYS A 93 10.67 2.82 6.05
C LYS A 93 9.75 3.59 5.12
N PHE A 94 8.45 3.35 5.19
CA PHE A 94 7.52 3.97 4.26
C PHE A 94 6.23 4.41 4.91
N VAL A 95 5.61 5.39 4.27
CA VAL A 95 4.28 5.89 4.59
C VAL A 95 3.47 5.92 3.31
N VAL A 96 2.26 5.36 3.36
CA VAL A 96 1.34 5.34 2.23
C VAL A 96 0.05 6.06 2.64
N LEU A 97 -0.44 6.94 1.77
CA LEU A 97 -1.82 7.39 1.82
C LEU A 97 -2.61 6.51 0.86
N ARG A 98 -3.55 5.75 1.39
CA ARG A 98 -4.34 4.79 0.62
C ARG A 98 -5.82 5.14 0.72
N THR A 99 -6.52 5.12 -0.41
CA THR A 99 -7.96 5.30 -0.45
C THR A 99 -8.65 4.10 -1.08
N TYR A 100 -9.84 3.80 -0.60
CA TYR A 100 -10.62 2.64 -1.01
C TYR A 100 -11.87 3.07 -1.76
N PHE A 101 -12.28 2.23 -2.72
CA PHE A 101 -13.48 2.44 -3.53
C PHE A 101 -14.25 1.14 -3.62
N THR A 102 -15.53 1.18 -3.29
CA THR A 102 -16.39 0.01 -3.39
C THR A 102 -17.84 0.44 -3.64
N ASP A 103 -18.57 -0.38 -4.37
CA ASP A 103 -20.02 -0.24 -4.53
C ASP A 103 -20.80 -1.29 -3.72
N SER A 104 -20.09 -2.06 -2.90
CA SER A 104 -20.73 -3.07 -2.03
C SER A 104 -21.59 -2.37 -0.98
N PRO A 105 -22.91 -2.71 -0.89
CA PRO A 105 -23.77 -2.13 0.13
C PRO A 105 -23.33 -2.41 1.56
N LYS A 106 -22.75 -3.59 1.82
CA LYS A 106 -22.25 -3.97 3.14
C LYS A 106 -21.06 -3.12 3.60
N LEU A 107 -20.27 -2.64 2.64
CA LEU A 107 -19.02 -1.92 2.90
C LEU A 107 -19.08 -0.48 2.41
N SER A 108 -20.27 0.09 2.32
CA SER A 108 -20.46 1.46 1.84
C SER A 108 -19.65 2.49 2.63
N TRP A 109 -19.39 2.21 3.91
CA TRP A 109 -18.58 3.09 4.75
C TRP A 109 -17.10 3.11 4.34
N MET A 110 -16.63 2.12 3.59
CA MET A 110 -15.27 2.08 3.06
C MET A 110 -15.10 2.87 1.77
N ASP A 111 -16.18 3.20 1.09
CA ASP A 111 -16.08 3.97 -0.15
C ASP A 111 -15.61 5.39 0.17
N GLY A 112 -14.44 5.75 -0.35
CA GLY A 112 -13.79 7.02 -0.04
C GLY A 112 -13.04 7.06 1.28
N LEU A 113 -12.93 5.93 2.00
CA LEU A 113 -12.11 5.87 3.21
C LEU A 113 -10.65 6.11 2.86
N VAL A 114 -9.99 6.96 3.63
CA VAL A 114 -8.56 7.22 3.49
C VAL A 114 -7.84 6.71 4.72
N CYS A 115 -6.78 5.93 4.50
CA CYS A 115 -5.94 5.41 5.57
C CYS A 115 -4.50 5.89 5.41
N LEU A 116 -3.87 6.19 6.52
CA LEU A 116 -2.43 6.33 6.60
C LEU A 116 -1.85 4.95 6.92
N VAL A 117 -0.97 4.47 6.05
CA VAL A 117 -0.32 3.17 6.21
C VAL A 117 1.15 3.41 6.52
N ASP A 118 1.60 2.87 7.64
CA ASP A 118 2.94 3.06 8.17
C ASP A 118 3.64 1.69 8.21
N GLY A 119 4.85 1.60 7.67
CA GLY A 119 5.50 0.32 7.60
C GLY A 119 6.98 0.34 7.32
N HIS A 120 7.52 -0.87 7.21
CA HIS A 120 8.93 -1.09 6.93
C HIS A 120 9.14 -2.39 6.17
N PHE A 121 10.27 -2.46 5.47
CA PHE A 121 10.73 -3.69 4.83
C PHE A 121 11.45 -4.56 5.84
N ASP A 122 11.03 -5.82 5.97
CA ASP A 122 11.69 -6.84 6.77
C ASP A 122 12.62 -7.64 5.86
N SER A 123 13.93 -7.43 6.01
CA SER A 123 14.92 -8.07 5.14
C SER A 123 15.09 -9.57 5.42
N GLN A 124 14.67 -10.07 6.57
CA GLN A 124 14.79 -11.49 6.91
C GLN A 124 13.77 -12.33 6.16
N ASP A 125 12.52 -11.95 6.14
CA ASP A 125 11.49 -12.68 5.40
C ASP A 125 11.12 -12.04 4.06
N LYS A 126 11.77 -10.94 3.69
CA LYS A 126 11.59 -10.21 2.42
C LYS A 126 10.15 -9.79 2.20
N SER A 127 9.56 -9.21 3.21
CA SER A 127 8.20 -8.68 3.16
C SER A 127 8.14 -7.24 3.65
N PHE A 128 7.07 -6.55 3.24
CA PHE A 128 6.72 -5.25 3.78
C PHE A 128 5.66 -5.45 4.85
N LYS A 129 5.96 -5.02 6.08
CA LYS A 129 5.04 -5.10 7.21
C LYS A 129 4.52 -3.72 7.54
N CYS A 130 3.21 -3.58 7.61
CA CYS A 130 2.61 -2.28 7.81
C CYS A 130 1.33 -2.33 8.63
N GLU A 131 0.91 -1.15 9.08
CA GLU A 131 -0.28 -0.92 9.86
C GLU A 131 -1.06 0.25 9.25
N GLY A 132 -2.37 0.11 9.20
CA GLY A 132 -3.25 1.13 8.66
C GLY A 132 -4.03 1.84 9.75
N TYR A 133 -4.14 3.17 9.62
CA TYR A 133 -4.86 4.04 10.54
C TYR A 133 -5.84 4.89 9.75
N GLU A 134 -7.03 5.13 10.32
CA GLU A 134 -7.96 6.07 9.70
C GLU A 134 -7.36 7.47 9.67
N LEU A 135 -7.54 8.16 8.55
CA LEU A 135 -7.26 9.58 8.45
C LEU A 135 -8.53 10.34 8.82
N MET A 136 -8.41 11.16 9.86
CA MET A 136 -9.56 11.90 10.39
C MET A 136 -9.59 13.32 9.85
#